data_4889a07981a837885a937104ac508424
#
_entry.id   4889a07981a837885a937104ac508424
#
_cell.length_a   1.000
_cell.length_b   1.000
_cell.length_c   1.000
_cell.angle_alpha   90.00
_cell.angle_beta   90.00
_cell.angle_gamma   90.00
#
_symmetry.space_group_name_H-M   'P 1'
#
loop_
_entity.id
_entity.type
_entity.pdbx_description
1 polymer ?
#
loop_
_entity_poly.entity_id
_entity_poly.type
_entity_poly.pdbx_seq_one_letter_code
_entity_poly.pdbx_strand_id
1 'polypeptide(L)'
;MPLDPVARAWLQDSFADDVKFEEPMSQHTSFRVGGPADALVRPTGKDDLVRLVRWAAENYIGYMPLGAGSNILVRESGIRGLVIVLDRCLASIVEHKPASAGPHIMAGAGVKLAGLCSFALKSGLKGLNFAIGIPGTVGGSIRVNAGTPDGCMGDVVASLSLLMPEGSMRRLEKNELFFSYRKLDWPAEKAFETGGGPIILEAALHLERADEHGLKKEAEQIMQQRTKGQPWTANSAGCIFKNPAGEKSAGQLIDMAGLKG
;
A
#
# COMPACT_ATOMS: atom_id res chain seq x y z
N MET A 1 -18.86 -16.44 -5.74
CA MET A 1 -20.22 -16.38 -5.17
C MET A 1 -20.24 -15.32 -4.10
N PRO A 2 -21.37 -14.66 -3.81
CA PRO A 2 -21.50 -13.78 -2.64
C PRO A 2 -21.22 -14.56 -1.35
N LEU A 3 -20.84 -13.85 -0.28
CA LEU A 3 -20.68 -14.46 1.04
C LEU A 3 -22.00 -15.12 1.50
N ASP A 4 -21.92 -16.38 1.92
CA ASP A 4 -23.08 -17.10 2.45
C ASP A 4 -23.53 -16.53 3.81
N PRO A 5 -24.75 -16.87 4.29
CA PRO A 5 -25.26 -16.36 5.56
C PRO A 5 -24.41 -16.73 6.77
N VAL A 6 -23.74 -17.88 6.78
CA VAL A 6 -22.89 -18.33 7.89
C VAL A 6 -21.63 -17.46 7.97
N ALA A 7 -21.01 -17.22 6.82
CA ALA A 7 -19.85 -16.32 6.74
C ALA A 7 -20.21 -14.88 7.17
N ARG A 8 -21.38 -14.37 6.74
CA ARG A 8 -21.86 -13.04 7.15
C ARG A 8 -22.08 -12.95 8.66
N ALA A 9 -22.72 -13.98 9.26
CA ALA A 9 -22.94 -14.03 10.70
C ALA A 9 -21.63 -14.04 11.47
N TRP A 10 -20.66 -14.87 11.07
CA TRP A 10 -19.35 -14.92 11.72
C TRP A 10 -18.62 -13.59 11.64
N LEU A 11 -18.63 -12.92 10.49
CA LEU A 11 -18.01 -11.60 10.32
C LEU A 11 -18.70 -10.56 11.21
N GLN A 12 -20.03 -10.56 11.28
CA GLN A 12 -20.80 -9.64 12.13
C GLN A 12 -20.49 -9.85 13.61
N ASP A 13 -20.46 -11.10 14.07
CA ASP A 13 -20.18 -11.44 15.47
C ASP A 13 -18.72 -11.13 15.85
N SER A 14 -17.78 -11.30 14.91
CA SER A 14 -16.36 -11.12 15.14
C SER A 14 -15.89 -9.67 15.06
N PHE A 15 -16.52 -8.83 14.23
CA PHE A 15 -16.05 -7.48 13.92
C PHE A 15 -17.10 -6.38 14.12
N ALA A 16 -18.36 -6.73 14.43
CA ALA A 16 -19.45 -5.80 14.77
C ALA A 16 -19.52 -4.59 13.81
N ASP A 17 -19.23 -3.37 14.31
CA ASP A 17 -19.26 -2.12 13.53
C ASP A 17 -18.06 -1.96 12.59
N ASP A 18 -17.04 -2.81 12.73
CA ASP A 18 -15.85 -2.79 11.88
C ASP A 18 -16.00 -3.66 10.62
N VAL A 19 -17.15 -4.28 10.40
CA VAL A 19 -17.55 -4.92 9.14
C VAL A 19 -18.71 -4.18 8.48
N LYS A 20 -18.61 -3.99 7.15
CA LYS A 20 -19.67 -3.45 6.32
C LYS A 20 -19.90 -4.37 5.15
N PHE A 21 -21.13 -4.78 4.94
CA PHE A 21 -21.55 -5.62 3.81
C PHE A 21 -22.03 -4.77 2.65
N GLU A 22 -21.82 -5.26 1.42
CA GLU A 22 -22.19 -4.57 0.18
C GLU A 22 -21.67 -3.11 0.15
N GLU A 23 -20.49 -2.89 0.73
CA GLU A 23 -19.91 -1.55 0.87
C GLU A 23 -19.42 -1.02 -0.47
N PRO A 24 -19.92 0.14 -0.96
CA PRO A 24 -19.52 0.71 -2.24
C PRO A 24 -18.04 1.10 -2.24
N MET A 25 -17.24 0.49 -3.11
CA MET A 25 -15.81 0.76 -3.20
C MET A 25 -15.51 2.17 -3.71
N SER A 26 -16.47 2.84 -4.35
CA SER A 26 -16.35 4.26 -4.70
C SER A 26 -16.07 5.18 -3.51
N GLN A 27 -16.44 4.77 -2.29
CA GLN A 27 -16.12 5.51 -1.05
C GLN A 27 -14.69 5.26 -0.56
N HIS A 28 -14.02 4.23 -1.07
CA HIS A 28 -12.70 3.74 -0.64
C HIS A 28 -11.63 3.84 -1.73
N THR A 29 -11.94 4.46 -2.86
CA THR A 29 -10.99 4.70 -3.97
C THR A 29 -10.80 6.19 -4.21
N SER A 30 -9.58 6.61 -4.52
CA SER A 30 -9.30 8.01 -4.87
C SER A 30 -9.99 8.45 -6.18
N PHE A 31 -10.27 7.50 -7.06
CA PHE A 31 -11.00 7.75 -8.30
C PHE A 31 -12.52 7.87 -8.09
N ARG A 32 -13.02 7.47 -6.91
CA ARG A 32 -14.43 7.52 -6.50
C ARG A 32 -15.38 6.74 -7.41
N VAL A 33 -14.89 5.65 -7.98
CA VAL A 33 -15.67 4.68 -8.75
C VAL A 33 -15.47 3.28 -8.18
N GLY A 34 -16.40 2.38 -8.48
CA GLY A 34 -16.35 0.98 -8.09
C GLY A 34 -17.63 0.50 -7.41
N GLY A 35 -18.10 -0.67 -7.83
CA GLY A 35 -19.22 -1.37 -7.24
C GLY A 35 -18.92 -1.91 -5.84
N PRO A 36 -19.86 -2.64 -5.21
CA PRO A 36 -19.75 -3.04 -3.81
C PRO A 36 -18.74 -4.16 -3.59
N ALA A 37 -18.05 -4.14 -2.45
CA ALA A 37 -17.38 -5.31 -1.90
C ALA A 37 -18.39 -6.18 -1.16
N ASP A 38 -18.30 -7.52 -1.25
CA ASP A 38 -19.20 -8.42 -0.49
C ASP A 38 -19.11 -8.13 1.02
N ALA A 39 -17.91 -7.91 1.54
CA ALA A 39 -17.67 -7.33 2.85
C ALA A 39 -16.36 -6.51 2.88
N LEU A 40 -16.41 -5.35 3.54
CA LEU A 40 -15.24 -4.56 3.90
C LEU A 40 -15.04 -4.68 5.41
N VAL A 41 -13.85 -5.16 5.82
CA VAL A 41 -13.50 -5.36 7.22
C VAL A 41 -12.33 -4.46 7.58
N ARG A 42 -12.40 -3.83 8.76
CA ARG A 42 -11.36 -2.91 9.26
C ARG A 42 -10.85 -3.37 10.63
N PRO A 43 -9.96 -4.39 10.67
CA PRO A 43 -9.42 -4.91 11.94
C PRO A 43 -8.79 -3.80 12.77
N THR A 44 -8.98 -3.85 14.10
CA THR A 44 -8.43 -2.86 15.04
C THR A 44 -7.06 -3.25 15.56
N GLY A 45 -6.74 -4.55 15.56
CA GLY A 45 -5.47 -5.09 16.03
C GLY A 45 -4.87 -6.13 15.08
N LYS A 46 -3.60 -6.44 15.32
CA LYS A 46 -2.88 -7.45 14.55
C LYS A 46 -3.48 -8.85 14.75
N ASP A 47 -3.93 -9.17 15.96
CA ASP A 47 -4.55 -10.46 16.26
C ASP A 47 -5.88 -10.63 15.54
N ASP A 48 -6.70 -9.56 15.43
CA ASP A 48 -7.92 -9.54 14.63
C ASP A 48 -7.63 -9.80 13.15
N LEU A 49 -6.58 -9.17 12.61
CA LEU A 49 -6.15 -9.40 11.24
C LEU A 49 -5.74 -10.86 11.01
N VAL A 50 -4.94 -11.43 11.91
CA VAL A 50 -4.50 -12.84 11.83
C VAL A 50 -5.70 -13.78 11.88
N ARG A 51 -6.66 -13.54 12.81
CA ARG A 51 -7.88 -14.32 12.95
C ARG A 51 -8.73 -14.26 11.67
N LEU A 52 -8.90 -13.05 11.10
CA LEU A 52 -9.67 -12.83 9.87
C LEU A 52 -9.05 -13.56 8.67
N VAL A 53 -7.74 -13.40 8.46
CA VAL A 53 -7.02 -14.00 7.33
C VAL A 53 -7.05 -15.52 7.40
N ARG A 54 -6.79 -16.10 8.58
CA ARG A 54 -6.86 -17.55 8.79
C ARG A 54 -8.25 -18.08 8.52
N TRP A 55 -9.28 -17.45 9.10
CA TRP A 55 -10.68 -17.84 8.89
C TRP A 55 -11.07 -17.77 7.40
N ALA A 56 -10.68 -16.71 6.70
CA ALA A 56 -10.95 -16.57 5.27
C ALA A 56 -10.29 -17.69 4.45
N ALA A 57 -9.05 -18.06 4.76
CA ALA A 57 -8.34 -19.15 4.10
C ALA A 57 -9.01 -20.52 4.38
N GLU A 58 -9.37 -20.81 5.62
CA GLU A 58 -10.04 -22.05 6.02
C GLU A 58 -11.43 -22.22 5.36
N ASN A 59 -12.10 -21.11 5.04
CA ASN A 59 -13.41 -21.10 4.38
C ASN A 59 -13.35 -20.82 2.86
N TYR A 60 -12.14 -20.82 2.28
CA TYR A 60 -11.93 -20.57 0.84
C TYR A 60 -12.50 -19.22 0.37
N ILE A 61 -12.53 -18.20 1.24
CA ILE A 61 -13.00 -16.86 0.94
C ILE A 61 -11.80 -16.01 0.49
N GLY A 62 -11.90 -15.49 -0.74
CA GLY A 62 -10.89 -14.58 -1.26
C GLY A 62 -10.84 -13.27 -0.47
N TYR A 63 -9.65 -12.68 -0.32
CA TYR A 63 -9.50 -11.38 0.31
C TYR A 63 -8.48 -10.50 -0.41
N MET A 64 -8.68 -9.20 -0.31
CA MET A 64 -7.78 -8.17 -0.85
C MET A 64 -7.42 -7.15 0.25
N PRO A 65 -6.14 -7.04 0.64
CA PRO A 65 -5.72 -5.95 1.52
C PRO A 65 -5.81 -4.61 0.78
N LEU A 66 -6.39 -3.60 1.44
CA LEU A 66 -6.58 -2.27 0.91
C LEU A 66 -5.80 -1.25 1.74
N GLY A 67 -4.98 -0.44 1.08
CA GLY A 67 -4.39 0.77 1.64
C GLY A 67 -5.33 1.98 1.46
N ALA A 68 -4.80 3.07 0.90
CA ALA A 68 -5.57 4.30 0.68
C ALA A 68 -6.44 4.30 -0.60
N GLY A 69 -6.52 3.20 -1.34
CA GLY A 69 -7.30 3.11 -2.58
C GLY A 69 -6.85 4.04 -3.71
N SER A 70 -5.59 4.51 -3.68
CA SER A 70 -5.08 5.52 -4.61
C SER A 70 -4.54 4.96 -5.93
N ASN A 71 -4.42 3.64 -6.06
CA ASN A 71 -3.87 2.97 -7.25
C ASN A 71 -4.70 1.74 -7.63
N ILE A 72 -6.01 1.81 -7.45
CA ILE A 72 -6.94 0.74 -7.82
C ILE A 72 -8.10 1.29 -8.63
N LEU A 73 -8.59 0.46 -9.55
CA LEU A 73 -9.83 0.66 -10.27
C LEU A 73 -10.73 -0.56 -10.02
N VAL A 74 -11.85 -0.33 -9.37
CA VAL A 74 -12.82 -1.37 -9.06
C VAL A 74 -13.94 -1.32 -10.10
N ARG A 75 -14.29 -2.49 -10.66
CA ARG A 75 -15.39 -2.63 -11.62
C ARG A 75 -16.74 -2.36 -10.96
N GLU A 76 -17.77 -2.07 -11.75
CA GLU A 76 -19.14 -1.92 -11.27
C GLU A 76 -19.69 -3.19 -10.64
N SER A 77 -19.26 -4.38 -11.07
CA SER A 77 -19.59 -5.67 -10.45
C SER A 77 -19.03 -5.86 -9.04
N GLY A 78 -18.17 -4.93 -8.60
CA GLY A 78 -17.59 -4.92 -7.25
C GLY A 78 -16.46 -5.94 -7.06
N ILE A 79 -16.22 -6.27 -5.79
CA ILE A 79 -15.19 -7.20 -5.33
C ILE A 79 -15.86 -8.35 -4.59
N ARG A 80 -15.60 -9.59 -5.04
CA ARG A 80 -16.06 -10.79 -4.35
C ARG A 80 -15.12 -11.17 -3.24
N GLY A 81 -15.69 -11.57 -2.09
CA GLY A 81 -14.96 -11.87 -0.87
C GLY A 81 -14.72 -10.62 0.00
N LEU A 82 -13.56 -10.57 0.65
CA LEU A 82 -13.28 -9.54 1.65
C LEU A 82 -12.36 -8.45 1.10
N VAL A 83 -12.65 -7.21 1.44
CA VAL A 83 -11.70 -6.10 1.39
C VAL A 83 -11.23 -5.81 2.82
N ILE A 84 -9.92 -5.90 3.09
CA ILE A 84 -9.35 -5.72 4.43
C ILE A 84 -8.60 -4.41 4.48
N VAL A 85 -9.11 -3.43 5.22
CA VAL A 85 -8.48 -2.11 5.39
C VAL A 85 -7.51 -2.15 6.56
N LEU A 86 -6.24 -1.77 6.33
CA LEU A 86 -5.13 -1.97 7.27
C LEU A 86 -4.80 -0.72 8.12
N ASP A 87 -5.53 0.37 7.96
CA ASP A 87 -5.19 1.69 8.49
C ASP A 87 -5.28 1.81 10.03
N ARG A 88 -5.97 0.89 10.71
CA ARG A 88 -6.08 0.87 12.18
C ARG A 88 -5.12 -0.12 12.81
N CYS A 89 -5.04 -1.35 12.28
CA CYS A 89 -4.25 -2.43 12.89
C CYS A 89 -2.75 -2.34 12.61
N LEU A 90 -2.31 -1.62 11.55
CA LEU A 90 -0.92 -1.55 11.10
C LEU A 90 -0.48 -0.09 10.90
N ALA A 91 -0.77 0.81 11.85
CA ALA A 91 -0.56 2.25 11.73
C ALA A 91 0.66 2.77 12.53
N SER A 92 1.53 1.91 13.04
CA SER A 92 2.67 2.29 13.86
C SER A 92 3.89 2.68 13.02
N ILE A 93 4.65 3.68 13.51
CA ILE A 93 6.00 4.01 13.04
C ILE A 93 6.91 4.03 14.26
N VAL A 94 8.02 3.30 14.21
CA VAL A 94 9.01 3.24 15.29
C VAL A 94 10.39 3.53 14.72
N GLU A 95 11.10 4.53 15.28
CA GLU A 95 12.51 4.73 14.99
C GLU A 95 13.33 3.66 15.69
N HIS A 96 14.12 2.93 14.94
CA HIS A 96 15.09 1.99 15.48
C HIS A 96 16.47 2.63 15.43
N LYS A 97 17.10 2.80 16.58
CA LYS A 97 18.48 3.26 16.70
C LYS A 97 19.40 2.03 16.68
N PRO A 98 19.97 1.68 15.54
CA PRO A 98 20.81 0.48 15.47
C PRO A 98 22.13 0.70 16.22
N ALA A 99 22.59 -0.34 16.89
CA ALA A 99 23.96 -0.41 17.40
C ALA A 99 24.99 -0.57 16.26
N SER A 100 24.56 -0.90 15.05
CA SER A 100 25.33 -1.06 13.82
C SER A 100 24.43 -0.64 12.64
N ALA A 101 24.95 -0.61 11.41
CA ALA A 101 24.26 -0.15 10.18
C ALA A 101 22.98 -0.93 9.82
N GLY A 102 21.94 -0.87 10.65
CA GLY A 102 20.63 -1.49 10.46
C GLY A 102 19.56 -0.51 9.99
N PRO A 103 18.29 -0.97 9.80
CA PRO A 103 17.18 -0.12 9.42
C PRO A 103 16.89 0.92 10.49
N HIS A 104 16.57 2.14 10.04
CA HIS A 104 16.30 3.25 10.95
C HIS A 104 14.82 3.44 11.28
N ILE A 105 13.90 2.91 10.46
CA ILE A 105 12.45 3.01 10.69
C ILE A 105 11.80 1.65 10.47
N MET A 106 10.96 1.25 11.42
CA MET A 106 9.98 0.19 11.26
C MET A 106 8.61 0.84 11.03
N ALA A 107 7.96 0.54 9.90
CA ALA A 107 6.70 1.15 9.53
C ALA A 107 5.64 0.09 9.19
N GLY A 108 4.49 0.15 9.85
CA GLY A 108 3.34 -0.69 9.56
C GLY A 108 2.76 -0.42 8.16
N ALA A 109 2.24 -1.46 7.52
CA ALA A 109 1.73 -1.37 6.14
C ALA A 109 0.55 -0.41 5.97
N GLY A 110 -0.24 -0.18 7.03
CA GLY A 110 -1.38 0.75 7.05
C GLY A 110 -0.99 2.22 7.24
N VAL A 111 0.25 2.52 7.59
CA VAL A 111 0.76 3.89 7.73
C VAL A 111 0.60 4.65 6.41
N LYS A 112 0.03 5.86 6.45
CA LYS A 112 0.01 6.75 5.27
C LYS A 112 1.43 7.12 4.86
N LEU A 113 1.76 7.04 3.57
CA LEU A 113 3.10 7.34 3.07
C LEU A 113 3.53 8.77 3.39
N ALA A 114 2.61 9.73 3.33
CA ALA A 114 2.86 11.12 3.75
C ALA A 114 3.25 11.22 5.24
N GLY A 115 2.63 10.40 6.10
CA GLY A 115 2.99 10.32 7.52
C GLY A 115 4.39 9.76 7.75
N LEU A 116 4.78 8.73 7.00
CA LEU A 116 6.13 8.17 7.01
C LEU A 116 7.18 9.19 6.55
N CYS A 117 6.93 9.91 5.44
CA CYS A 117 7.82 10.97 4.96
C CYS A 117 7.97 12.08 6.01
N SER A 118 6.86 12.54 6.61
CA SER A 118 6.89 13.56 7.65
C SER A 118 7.68 13.11 8.88
N PHE A 119 7.53 11.84 9.30
CA PHE A 119 8.29 11.26 10.40
C PHE A 119 9.79 11.25 10.09
N ALA A 120 10.18 10.76 8.90
CA ALA A 120 11.58 10.71 8.48
C ALA A 120 12.23 12.12 8.45
N LEU A 121 11.54 13.11 7.87
CA LEU A 121 12.01 14.50 7.84
C LEU A 121 12.24 15.06 9.25
N LYS A 122 11.30 14.87 10.17
CA LYS A 122 11.42 15.33 11.58
C LYS A 122 12.52 14.60 12.35
N SER A 123 12.84 13.39 11.96
CA SER A 123 13.91 12.57 12.55
C SER A 123 15.27 12.81 11.90
N GLY A 124 15.41 13.73 10.93
CA GLY A 124 16.66 13.99 10.20
C GLY A 124 17.12 12.76 9.40
N LEU A 125 16.19 12.04 8.76
CA LEU A 125 16.47 10.84 7.98
C LEU A 125 16.15 11.08 6.50
N LYS A 126 17.16 10.92 5.63
CA LYS A 126 17.01 11.00 4.17
C LYS A 126 16.77 9.62 3.56
N GLY A 127 16.25 9.60 2.33
CA GLY A 127 15.99 8.39 1.55
C GLY A 127 14.53 8.24 1.12
N LEU A 128 13.60 9.04 1.70
CA LEU A 128 12.19 9.03 1.35
C LEU A 128 11.73 10.26 0.55
N ASN A 129 12.65 11.12 0.09
CA ASN A 129 12.32 12.35 -0.63
C ASN A 129 11.54 12.06 -1.92
N PHE A 130 11.87 10.98 -2.64
CA PHE A 130 11.13 10.53 -3.82
C PHE A 130 9.64 10.28 -3.53
N ALA A 131 9.30 9.90 -2.30
CA ALA A 131 7.94 9.51 -1.89
C ALA A 131 7.05 10.70 -1.51
N ILE A 132 7.62 11.90 -1.33
CA ILE A 132 6.89 13.12 -0.97
C ILE A 132 5.82 13.42 -2.02
N GLY A 133 4.55 13.55 -1.57
CA GLY A 133 3.40 13.79 -2.43
C GLY A 133 2.88 12.55 -3.18
N ILE A 134 3.42 11.35 -2.98
CA ILE A 134 2.81 10.11 -3.48
C ILE A 134 1.67 9.72 -2.51
N PRO A 135 0.42 9.60 -3.00
CA PRO A 135 -0.69 9.14 -2.16
C PRO A 135 -0.59 7.62 -1.94
N GLY A 136 -1.02 7.15 -0.78
CA GLY A 136 -1.06 5.73 -0.48
C GLY A 136 -0.65 5.39 0.94
N THR A 137 -0.49 4.10 1.20
CA THR A 137 0.06 3.56 2.44
C THR A 137 1.40 2.88 2.17
N VAL A 138 2.16 2.64 3.23
CA VAL A 138 3.47 1.97 3.16
C VAL A 138 3.35 0.63 2.44
N GLY A 139 2.43 -0.25 2.87
CA GLY A 139 2.25 -1.57 2.24
C GLY A 139 1.86 -1.49 0.78
N GLY A 140 0.91 -0.61 0.43
CA GLY A 140 0.50 -0.39 -0.96
C GLY A 140 1.64 0.16 -1.82
N SER A 141 2.42 1.10 -1.29
CA SER A 141 3.57 1.69 -1.99
C SER A 141 4.69 0.67 -2.24
N ILE A 142 4.95 -0.21 -1.28
CA ILE A 142 5.93 -1.29 -1.42
C ILE A 142 5.44 -2.30 -2.47
N ARG A 143 4.17 -2.71 -2.42
CA ARG A 143 3.62 -3.72 -3.35
C ARG A 143 3.76 -3.34 -4.82
N VAL A 144 3.62 -2.05 -5.12
CA VAL A 144 3.76 -1.52 -6.48
C VAL A 144 5.13 -0.88 -6.74
N ASN A 145 6.09 -1.04 -5.84
CA ASN A 145 7.38 -0.34 -5.90
C ASN A 145 7.19 1.13 -6.32
N ALA A 146 6.42 1.87 -5.52
CA ALA A 146 6.12 3.25 -5.80
C ALA A 146 7.42 4.07 -5.85
N GLY A 147 7.52 4.97 -6.83
CA GLY A 147 8.72 5.78 -7.00
C GLY A 147 8.57 6.84 -8.08
N THR A 148 9.59 7.66 -8.18
CA THR A 148 9.83 8.72 -9.16
C THR A 148 11.16 8.46 -9.86
N PRO A 149 11.61 9.30 -10.79
CA PRO A 149 12.97 9.20 -11.32
C PRO A 149 14.08 9.30 -10.25
N ASP A 150 13.77 9.92 -9.10
CA ASP A 150 14.75 10.18 -8.02
C ASP A 150 14.87 9.01 -7.03
N GLY A 151 14.08 7.94 -7.17
CA GLY A 151 14.13 6.76 -6.31
C GLY A 151 12.80 6.04 -6.16
N CYS A 152 12.82 4.89 -5.49
CA CYS A 152 11.65 4.04 -5.28
C CYS A 152 11.68 3.32 -3.92
N MET A 153 10.56 2.71 -3.53
CA MET A 153 10.47 1.97 -2.27
C MET A 153 11.51 0.86 -2.18
N GLY A 154 11.81 0.21 -3.30
CA GLY A 154 12.84 -0.82 -3.37
C GLY A 154 14.22 -0.36 -2.94
N ASP A 155 14.56 0.90 -3.06
CA ASP A 155 15.88 1.41 -2.68
C ASP A 155 16.08 1.47 -1.17
N VAL A 156 14.99 1.67 -0.41
CA VAL A 156 15.04 1.88 1.04
C VAL A 156 14.53 0.70 1.86
N VAL A 157 13.75 -0.22 1.29
CA VAL A 157 13.25 -1.40 2.00
C VAL A 157 14.40 -2.36 2.30
N ALA A 158 14.61 -2.67 3.59
CA ALA A 158 15.60 -3.63 4.07
C ALA A 158 15.01 -5.01 4.30
N SER A 159 13.79 -5.10 4.86
CA SER A 159 13.07 -6.35 5.06
C SER A 159 11.57 -6.12 5.16
N LEU A 160 10.78 -7.17 4.97
CA LEU A 160 9.33 -7.18 5.13
C LEU A 160 8.91 -8.27 6.11
N SER A 161 7.95 -7.95 6.98
CA SER A 161 7.20 -8.93 7.76
C SER A 161 5.87 -9.19 7.05
N LEU A 162 5.56 -10.44 6.77
CA LEU A 162 4.36 -10.88 6.07
C LEU A 162 3.47 -11.71 6.98
N LEU A 163 2.17 -11.58 6.81
CA LEU A 163 1.17 -12.52 7.29
C LEU A 163 0.81 -13.45 6.14
N MET A 164 1.03 -14.74 6.33
CA MET A 164 0.67 -15.78 5.36
C MET A 164 -0.81 -16.16 5.51
N PRO A 165 -1.46 -16.70 4.46
CA PRO A 165 -2.87 -17.07 4.49
C PRO A 165 -3.25 -18.02 5.64
N GLU A 166 -2.37 -18.97 5.99
CA GLU A 166 -2.55 -19.90 7.11
C GLU A 166 -2.37 -19.25 8.49
N GLY A 167 -2.09 -17.94 8.55
CA GLY A 167 -1.93 -17.17 9.78
C GLY A 167 -0.51 -17.18 10.35
N SER A 168 0.45 -17.84 9.70
CA SER A 168 1.87 -17.78 10.09
C SER A 168 2.49 -16.44 9.70
N MET A 169 3.59 -16.06 10.38
CA MET A 169 4.35 -14.88 10.05
C MET A 169 5.66 -15.27 9.38
N ARG A 170 5.99 -14.60 8.30
CA ARG A 170 7.26 -14.78 7.60
C ARG A 170 7.98 -13.44 7.45
N ARG A 171 9.29 -13.43 7.70
CA ARG A 171 10.16 -12.31 7.40
C ARG A 171 10.93 -12.62 6.12
N LEU A 172 10.99 -11.63 5.23
CA LEU A 172 11.81 -11.64 4.01
C LEU A 172 12.86 -10.55 4.13
N GLU A 173 14.11 -10.91 3.90
CA GLU A 173 15.23 -9.96 3.85
C GLU A 173 15.38 -9.38 2.44
N LYS A 174 16.14 -8.32 2.30
CA LYS A 174 16.33 -7.57 1.03
C LYS A 174 16.67 -8.46 -0.17
N ASN A 175 17.51 -9.47 0.03
CA ASN A 175 17.97 -10.40 -1.01
C ASN A 175 16.89 -11.36 -1.50
N GLU A 176 15.75 -11.47 -0.79
CA GLU A 176 14.57 -12.27 -1.18
C GLU A 176 13.51 -11.40 -1.89
N LEU A 177 13.72 -10.08 -1.98
CA LEU A 177 12.77 -9.11 -2.53
C LEU A 177 13.27 -8.62 -3.89
N PHE A 178 12.52 -8.90 -4.95
CA PHE A 178 12.89 -8.54 -6.32
C PHE A 178 12.06 -7.35 -6.79
N PHE A 179 12.59 -6.16 -6.56
CA PHE A 179 11.95 -4.92 -6.99
C PHE A 179 12.29 -4.60 -8.44
N SER A 180 11.27 -4.25 -9.22
CA SER A 180 11.38 -3.76 -10.58
C SER A 180 10.38 -2.64 -10.84
N TYR A 181 10.34 -2.08 -12.05
CA TYR A 181 9.46 -0.97 -12.38
C TYR A 181 7.97 -1.34 -12.15
N ARG A 182 7.37 -0.70 -11.13
CA ARG A 182 5.97 -0.92 -10.72
C ARG A 182 5.66 -2.36 -10.30
N LYS A 183 6.63 -3.05 -9.73
CA LYS A 183 6.47 -4.45 -9.33
C LYS A 183 7.39 -4.81 -8.18
N LEU A 184 6.88 -5.66 -7.28
CA LEU A 184 7.64 -6.41 -6.29
C LEU A 184 7.30 -7.89 -6.47
N ASP A 185 8.31 -8.72 -6.74
CA ASP A 185 8.22 -10.18 -6.74
C ASP A 185 8.91 -10.73 -5.48
N TRP A 186 8.33 -11.78 -4.90
CA TRP A 186 8.88 -12.50 -3.74
C TRP A 186 8.53 -13.99 -3.80
N PRO A 187 9.28 -14.88 -3.10
CA PRO A 187 9.06 -16.33 -3.16
C PRO A 187 7.67 -16.80 -2.69
N ALA A 188 6.95 -15.97 -1.91
CA ALA A 188 5.63 -16.29 -1.37
C ALA A 188 4.47 -16.03 -2.35
N GLU A 189 4.73 -15.55 -3.57
CA GLU A 189 3.69 -15.07 -4.51
C GLU A 189 2.79 -16.19 -5.05
N LYS A 190 3.24 -17.45 -5.02
CA LYS A 190 2.43 -18.60 -5.48
C LYS A 190 1.15 -18.86 -4.66
N ALA A 191 0.99 -18.22 -3.49
CA ALA A 191 -0.19 -18.36 -2.65
C ALA A 191 -1.43 -17.60 -3.17
N PHE A 192 -1.33 -16.80 -4.23
CA PHE A 192 -2.46 -16.03 -4.80
C PHE A 192 -3.47 -16.88 -5.57
N GLU A 193 -3.15 -18.11 -5.92
CA GLU A 193 -4.01 -18.99 -6.73
C GLU A 193 -5.30 -19.43 -6.01
N THR A 194 -5.36 -19.30 -4.69
CA THR A 194 -6.50 -19.74 -3.85
C THR A 194 -7.40 -18.60 -3.34
N GLY A 195 -7.29 -17.39 -3.91
CA GLY A 195 -8.19 -16.27 -3.59
C GLY A 195 -7.71 -15.30 -2.52
N GLY A 196 -6.55 -15.51 -1.90
CA GLY A 196 -5.91 -14.58 -0.97
C GLY A 196 -4.41 -14.83 -0.91
N GLY A 197 -3.61 -13.75 -0.83
CA GLY A 197 -2.14 -13.85 -0.76
C GLY A 197 -1.57 -13.29 0.53
N PRO A 198 -0.24 -13.36 0.71
CA PRO A 198 0.41 -12.77 1.86
C PRO A 198 0.13 -11.28 2.01
N ILE A 199 -0.09 -10.84 3.25
CA ILE A 199 -0.29 -9.42 3.59
C ILE A 199 1.01 -8.87 4.16
N ILE A 200 1.50 -7.75 3.64
CA ILE A 200 2.59 -7.00 4.26
C ILE A 200 2.07 -6.45 5.59
N LEU A 201 2.73 -6.82 6.69
CA LEU A 201 2.43 -6.30 8.01
C LEU A 201 3.24 -5.05 8.32
N GLU A 202 4.53 -5.10 8.03
CA GLU A 202 5.50 -4.10 8.41
C GLU A 202 6.71 -4.14 7.49
N ALA A 203 7.33 -2.99 7.29
CA ALA A 203 8.60 -2.86 6.58
C ALA A 203 9.67 -2.26 7.48
N ALA A 204 10.87 -2.83 7.42
CA ALA A 204 12.08 -2.21 7.91
C ALA A 204 12.69 -1.37 6.78
N LEU A 205 12.96 -0.09 7.04
CA LEU A 205 13.51 0.85 6.08
C LEU A 205 14.92 1.27 6.49
N HIS A 206 15.87 1.13 5.59
CA HIS A 206 17.23 1.64 5.75
C HIS A 206 17.30 3.07 5.23
N LEU A 207 17.51 4.02 6.14
CA LEU A 207 17.60 5.44 5.84
C LEU A 207 18.93 5.99 6.38
N GLU A 208 19.35 7.15 5.91
CA GLU A 208 20.61 7.77 6.31
C GLU A 208 20.37 9.05 7.11
N ARG A 209 21.23 9.35 8.06
CA ARG A 209 21.20 10.63 8.77
C ARG A 209 21.57 11.78 7.83
N ALA A 210 20.85 12.88 7.94
CA ALA A 210 21.12 14.09 7.18
C ALA A 210 20.68 15.34 7.97
N ASP A 211 21.07 16.51 7.47
CA ASP A 211 20.64 17.78 8.04
C ASP A 211 19.15 18.01 7.85
N GLU A 212 18.44 18.21 8.96
CA GLU A 212 16.98 18.39 8.98
C GLU A 212 16.54 19.62 8.17
N HIS A 213 17.31 20.72 8.23
CA HIS A 213 16.96 21.95 7.51
C HIS A 213 17.06 21.77 5.99
N GLY A 214 18.14 21.12 5.54
CA GLY A 214 18.33 20.78 4.14
C GLY A 214 17.23 19.86 3.60
N LEU A 215 16.87 18.81 4.38
CA LEU A 215 15.80 17.89 4.03
C LEU A 215 14.43 18.59 3.90
N LYS A 216 14.11 19.51 4.81
CA LYS A 216 12.84 20.28 4.75
C LYS A 216 12.77 21.15 3.49
N LYS A 217 13.85 21.86 3.19
CA LYS A 217 13.93 22.70 1.99
C LYS A 217 13.76 21.89 0.70
N GLU A 218 14.41 20.73 0.61
CA GLU A 218 14.27 19.83 -0.52
C GLU A 218 12.82 19.30 -0.63
N ALA A 219 12.23 18.90 0.49
CA ALA A 219 10.82 18.43 0.54
C ALA A 219 9.83 19.49 0.05
N GLU A 220 10.02 20.74 0.43
CA GLU A 220 9.21 21.87 -0.04
C GLU A 220 9.34 22.08 -1.55
N GLN A 221 10.55 22.00 -2.09
CA GLN A 221 10.80 22.12 -3.53
C GLN A 221 10.10 21.00 -4.31
N ILE A 222 10.23 19.75 -3.86
CA ILE A 222 9.55 18.59 -4.47
C ILE A 222 8.03 18.80 -4.45
N MET A 223 7.46 19.21 -3.31
CA MET A 223 6.03 19.42 -3.20
C MET A 223 5.55 20.55 -4.13
N GLN A 224 6.28 21.66 -4.22
CA GLN A 224 5.97 22.75 -5.13
C GLN A 224 5.98 22.33 -6.61
N GLN A 225 6.99 21.56 -7.02
CA GLN A 225 7.07 21.04 -8.40
C GLN A 225 5.88 20.10 -8.71
N ARG A 226 5.52 19.21 -7.79
CA ARG A 226 4.39 18.29 -7.96
C ARG A 226 3.05 19.03 -8.02
N THR A 227 2.86 20.02 -7.16
CA THR A 227 1.61 20.83 -7.14
C THR A 227 1.40 21.57 -8.46
N LYS A 228 2.47 21.99 -9.13
CA LYS A 228 2.39 22.63 -10.46
C LYS A 228 2.05 21.66 -11.58
N GLY A 229 2.47 20.39 -11.46
CA GLY A 229 2.39 19.40 -12.53
C GLY A 229 1.22 18.41 -12.43
N GLN A 230 0.48 18.39 -11.32
CA GLN A 230 -0.56 17.36 -11.07
C GLN A 230 -1.89 18.00 -10.64
N PRO A 231 -3.05 17.45 -11.09
CA PRO A 231 -4.37 17.93 -10.70
C PRO A 231 -4.75 17.45 -9.29
N TRP A 232 -4.39 18.19 -8.26
CA TRP A 232 -4.63 17.82 -6.84
C TRP A 232 -6.09 17.81 -6.43
N THR A 233 -6.95 18.52 -7.14
CA THR A 233 -8.38 18.67 -6.83
C THR A 233 -9.26 17.69 -7.58
N ALA A 234 -8.73 16.97 -8.56
CA ALA A 234 -9.48 16.00 -9.35
C ALA A 234 -9.44 14.60 -8.73
N ASN A 235 -10.54 13.86 -8.85
CA ASN A 235 -10.56 12.43 -8.54
C ASN A 235 -9.65 11.71 -9.54
N SER A 236 -8.61 11.05 -9.05
CA SER A 236 -7.60 10.42 -9.90
C SER A 236 -7.11 9.10 -9.29
N ALA A 237 -6.86 8.13 -10.15
CA ALA A 237 -6.18 6.87 -9.80
C ALA A 237 -4.67 6.91 -10.15
N GLY A 238 -4.11 8.09 -10.43
CA GLY A 238 -2.73 8.24 -10.90
C GLY A 238 -2.56 7.90 -12.39
N CYS A 239 -1.36 7.47 -12.77
CA CYS A 239 -1.09 7.07 -14.15
C CYS A 239 -1.71 5.69 -14.43
N ILE A 240 -2.63 5.61 -15.41
CA ILE A 240 -3.32 4.38 -15.81
C ILE A 240 -2.36 3.46 -16.59
N PHE A 241 -1.48 4.05 -17.40
CA PHE A 241 -0.53 3.31 -18.22
C PHE A 241 0.87 3.32 -17.62
N LYS A 242 1.57 2.20 -17.73
CA LYS A 242 3.02 2.14 -17.49
C LYS A 242 3.74 2.86 -18.62
N ASN A 243 4.83 3.56 -18.30
CA ASN A 243 5.68 4.13 -19.33
C ASN A 243 6.33 3.01 -20.15
N PRO A 244 6.34 3.11 -21.50
CA PRO A 244 7.07 2.19 -22.34
C PRO A 244 8.58 2.38 -22.15
N ALA A 245 9.36 1.45 -22.69
CA ALA A 245 10.81 1.64 -22.81
C ALA A 245 11.07 2.81 -23.77
N GLY A 246 11.94 3.75 -23.38
CA GLY A 246 12.29 4.91 -24.19
C GLY A 246 12.20 6.22 -23.40
N GLU A 247 12.45 7.34 -24.09
CA GLU A 247 12.56 8.67 -23.46
C GLU A 247 11.22 9.32 -23.13
N LYS A 248 10.12 8.89 -23.77
CA LYS A 248 8.82 9.53 -23.63
C LYS A 248 7.90 8.74 -22.69
N SER A 249 7.26 9.43 -21.75
CA SER A 249 6.24 8.84 -20.90
C SER A 249 4.98 8.48 -21.70
N ALA A 250 4.18 7.53 -21.20
CA ALA A 250 2.88 7.19 -21.78
C ALA A 250 1.98 8.43 -21.92
N GLY A 251 1.97 9.32 -20.92
CA GLY A 251 1.20 10.57 -20.98
C GLY A 251 1.67 11.50 -22.09
N GLN A 252 2.97 11.63 -22.33
CA GLN A 252 3.51 12.41 -23.45
C GLN A 252 3.12 11.81 -24.80
N LEU A 253 3.16 10.49 -24.93
CA LEU A 253 2.76 9.82 -26.18
C LEU A 253 1.27 9.99 -26.48
N ILE A 254 0.41 9.92 -25.46
CA ILE A 254 -1.03 10.16 -25.56
C ILE A 254 -1.29 11.62 -25.97
N ASP A 255 -0.59 12.57 -25.37
CA ASP A 255 -0.72 14.01 -25.69
C ASP A 255 -0.29 14.31 -27.12
N MET A 256 0.85 13.74 -27.56
CA MET A 256 1.35 13.85 -28.94
C MET A 256 0.39 13.21 -29.98
N ALA A 257 -0.35 12.17 -29.59
CA ALA A 257 -1.35 11.53 -30.44
C ALA A 257 -2.68 12.31 -30.48
N GLY A 258 -2.81 13.44 -29.77
CA GLY A 258 -4.04 14.22 -29.68
C GLY A 258 -5.17 13.52 -28.92
N LEU A 259 -4.85 12.53 -28.07
CA LEU A 259 -5.81 11.71 -27.32
C LEU A 259 -5.96 12.16 -25.85
N LYS A 260 -5.40 13.30 -25.48
CA LYS A 260 -5.61 13.92 -24.17
C LYS A 260 -6.92 14.68 -24.19
N GLY A 261 -7.87 14.29 -23.32
CA GLY A 261 -9.19 14.90 -23.23
C GLY A 261 -9.97 14.47 -22.03
#